data_4c2fa8d42ba5b55d35b5b64f86062dc4
#
_entry.id   4c2fa8d42ba5b55d35b5b64f86062dc4
#
_cell.length_a   1.000
_cell.length_b   1.000
_cell.length_c   1.000
_cell.angle_alpha   90.00
_cell.angle_beta   90.00
_cell.angle_gamma   90.00
#
_symmetry.space_group_name_H-M   'P 1'
#
loop_
_entity.id
_entity.type
_entity.pdbx_description
1 polymer ?
#
loop_
_entity_poly.entity_id
_entity_poly.type
_entity_poly.pdbx_seq_one_letter_code
_entity_poly.pdbx_strand_id
1 'polypeptide(L)'
;MGRKLVDWPTFIISFVVILSVVVPLVLFPEVGAEVIADVNAFMSDTFGFLYLLMGLAIFFFLIFVAFSQNGQVKLGEEDEKPEFSTPAWAGMLFSAGIGSSILYWGTIEWAYYYQGPPFGLSPTDEQLETIQWASTYGIFHWGPIAWAIYALPALPMAYFFYVRKTPIIKISETLRPLLKGWSDTFLGKIIDVLFIFGLIGGAGTTLALGTPLISRGVSDLTGLEDDMFLRTIVLLVVTAIFAVSAYVGLKEGIKRLSNINLALSIFLLAFVFITGPTLFIAETTTNSLGLILDNFFRMSTWTEPFAVLQGFEPTGFPEAWTIFYWAWWLVYAPFVGLFIARISRGRTIRQVIAGTMIYGSIGCLLFFGIMGNFGLYLQLSGSFDVITVLNEQGAPAAIISIINQLPFAGVMVALFVFLSIIFLATTFDSSSYILASVTQKEVENGEPLRWNRMFWAFTLCLLPLALMYLGGLETLQTASIIGGFPLIFIMFLIAWSFMKTTTGDLIADDQYEPKTIILDYKKIREKIRRRRNRKKGKEEE
;
A
#
# COMPACT_ATOMS: atom_id res chain seq x y z
N MET A 1 17.52 32.15 4.78
CA MET A 1 16.89 31.82 3.47
C MET A 1 15.86 30.70 3.58
N GLY A 2 16.14 29.56 4.19
CA GLY A 2 15.23 28.39 4.23
C GLY A 2 13.83 28.58 4.86
N ARG A 3 13.62 29.51 5.79
CA ARG A 3 12.29 29.76 6.38
C ARG A 3 11.24 30.31 5.40
N LYS A 4 11.63 30.92 4.29
CA LYS A 4 10.72 31.43 3.24
C LYS A 4 10.17 30.30 2.36
N LEU A 5 10.85 29.15 2.31
CA LEU A 5 10.49 27.99 1.50
C LEU A 5 9.40 27.13 2.15
N VAL A 6 9.19 27.27 3.47
CA VAL A 6 8.21 26.47 4.21
C VAL A 6 6.81 27.05 4.01
N ASP A 7 5.85 26.18 3.75
CA ASP A 7 4.41 26.47 3.79
C ASP A 7 3.92 26.34 5.24
N TRP A 8 4.18 27.39 6.02
CA TRP A 8 3.89 27.41 7.45
C TRP A 8 2.43 27.07 7.82
N PRO A 9 1.40 27.53 7.07
CA PRO A 9 0.03 27.12 7.37
C PRO A 9 -0.16 25.60 7.26
N THR A 10 0.27 24.99 6.16
CA THR A 10 0.18 23.52 5.97
C THR A 10 0.99 22.79 7.03
N PHE A 11 2.22 23.25 7.33
CA PHE A 11 3.08 22.65 8.34
C PHE A 11 2.46 22.67 9.73
N ILE A 12 2.02 23.86 10.19
CA ILE A 12 1.48 24.04 11.55
C ILE A 12 0.14 23.30 11.70
N ILE A 13 -0.76 23.45 10.74
CA ILE A 13 -2.07 22.78 10.80
C ILE A 13 -1.88 21.27 10.86
N SER A 14 -1.04 20.71 10.03
CA SER A 14 -0.77 19.26 10.03
C SER A 14 -0.20 18.78 11.36
N PHE A 15 0.76 19.51 11.93
CA PHE A 15 1.35 19.15 13.22
C PHE A 15 0.34 19.27 14.37
N VAL A 16 -0.47 20.33 14.39
CA VAL A 16 -1.53 20.52 15.40
C VAL A 16 -2.59 19.43 15.30
N VAL A 17 -3.01 19.05 14.08
CA VAL A 17 -3.96 17.95 13.88
C VAL A 17 -3.41 16.64 14.43
N ILE A 18 -2.13 16.34 14.20
CA ILE A 18 -1.50 15.13 14.75
C ILE A 18 -1.47 15.17 16.29
N LEU A 19 -1.04 16.30 16.86
CA LEU A 19 -1.01 16.43 18.32
C LEU A 19 -2.40 16.37 18.94
N SER A 20 -3.43 16.88 18.27
CA SER A 20 -4.82 16.79 18.74
C SER A 20 -5.35 15.36 18.81
N VAL A 21 -4.74 14.42 18.11
CA VAL A 21 -5.03 12.98 18.20
C VAL A 21 -4.09 12.31 19.22
N VAL A 22 -2.78 12.49 19.07
CA VAL A 22 -1.78 11.78 19.89
C VAL A 22 -1.85 12.16 21.36
N VAL A 23 -1.99 13.46 21.68
CA VAL A 23 -1.97 13.93 23.08
C VAL A 23 -3.13 13.38 23.92
N PRO A 24 -4.40 13.43 23.45
CA PRO A 24 -5.49 12.78 24.18
C PRO A 24 -5.31 11.27 24.36
N LEU A 25 -4.81 10.56 23.34
CA LEU A 25 -4.57 9.12 23.41
C LEU A 25 -3.54 8.75 24.49
N VAL A 26 -2.50 9.57 24.66
CA VAL A 26 -1.47 9.35 25.67
C VAL A 26 -1.94 9.75 27.08
N LEU A 27 -2.69 10.85 27.19
CA LEU A 27 -3.15 11.37 28.50
C LEU A 27 -4.34 10.58 29.05
N PHE A 28 -5.21 10.05 28.19
CA PHE A 28 -6.44 9.36 28.55
C PHE A 28 -6.58 8.05 27.76
N PRO A 29 -5.70 7.07 27.99
CA PRO A 29 -5.61 5.86 27.15
C PRO A 29 -6.91 5.04 27.14
N GLU A 30 -7.59 4.86 28.27
CA GLU A 30 -8.84 4.11 28.36
C GLU A 30 -9.97 4.77 27.55
N VAL A 31 -10.19 6.08 27.79
CA VAL A 31 -11.18 6.86 27.03
C VAL A 31 -10.79 6.94 25.55
N GLY A 32 -9.49 7.06 25.26
CA GLY A 32 -8.97 7.07 23.91
C GLY A 32 -9.26 5.77 23.15
N ALA A 33 -9.07 4.63 23.78
CA ALA A 33 -9.37 3.32 23.22
C ALA A 33 -10.88 3.16 22.94
N GLU A 34 -11.75 3.56 23.88
CA GLU A 34 -13.21 3.52 23.71
C GLU A 34 -13.66 4.42 22.55
N VAL A 35 -13.20 5.67 22.50
CA VAL A 35 -13.52 6.61 21.41
C VAL A 35 -13.03 6.08 20.06
N ILE A 36 -11.83 5.48 20.01
CA ILE A 36 -11.30 4.87 18.79
C ILE A 36 -12.19 3.71 18.33
N ALA A 37 -12.60 2.81 19.25
CA ALA A 37 -13.48 1.69 18.92
C ALA A 37 -14.85 2.17 18.41
N ASP A 38 -15.47 3.15 19.08
CA ASP A 38 -16.76 3.73 18.65
C ASP A 38 -16.66 4.38 17.26
N VAL A 39 -15.60 5.15 17.03
CA VAL A 39 -15.38 5.78 15.71
C VAL A 39 -15.11 4.74 14.65
N ASN A 40 -14.35 3.67 14.96
CA ASN A 40 -14.13 2.57 14.05
C ASN A 40 -15.43 1.89 13.64
N ALA A 41 -16.24 1.47 14.63
CA ALA A 41 -17.53 0.84 14.39
C ALA A 41 -18.43 1.76 13.55
N PHE A 42 -18.59 3.03 13.93
CA PHE A 42 -19.38 3.99 13.16
C PHE A 42 -18.91 4.13 11.71
N MET A 43 -17.61 4.26 11.49
CA MET A 43 -17.06 4.45 10.13
C MET A 43 -17.17 3.20 9.29
N SER A 44 -16.87 2.04 9.87
CA SER A 44 -16.89 0.75 9.17
C SER A 44 -18.32 0.29 8.87
N ASP A 45 -19.23 0.37 9.83
CA ASP A 45 -20.61 -0.06 9.66
C ASP A 45 -21.41 0.88 8.75
N THR A 46 -21.16 2.20 8.84
CA THR A 46 -21.92 3.18 8.06
C THR A 46 -21.36 3.38 6.67
N PHE A 47 -20.03 3.43 6.53
CA PHE A 47 -19.34 3.83 5.30
C PHE A 47 -18.43 2.74 4.71
N GLY A 48 -18.33 1.57 5.34
CA GLY A 48 -17.44 0.49 4.90
C GLY A 48 -17.64 0.10 3.45
N PHE A 49 -18.91 0.04 2.98
CA PHE A 49 -19.24 -0.27 1.58
C PHE A 49 -18.60 0.69 0.57
N LEU A 50 -18.32 1.97 0.96
CA LEU A 50 -17.66 2.93 0.08
C LEU A 50 -16.22 2.54 -0.21
N TYR A 51 -15.50 1.97 0.76
CA TYR A 51 -14.14 1.46 0.55
C TYR A 51 -14.13 0.29 -0.43
N LEU A 52 -15.09 -0.63 -0.29
CA LEU A 52 -15.21 -1.78 -1.19
C LEU A 52 -15.49 -1.34 -2.62
N LEU A 53 -16.50 -0.48 -2.81
CA LEU A 53 -16.85 0.07 -4.11
C LEU A 53 -15.72 0.90 -4.72
N MET A 54 -15.02 1.68 -3.91
CA MET A 54 -13.88 2.50 -4.34
C MET A 54 -12.73 1.62 -4.86
N GLY A 55 -12.33 0.58 -4.11
CA GLY A 55 -11.28 -0.34 -4.55
C GLY A 55 -11.60 -0.97 -5.90
N LEU A 56 -12.81 -1.48 -6.04
CA LEU A 56 -13.29 -2.09 -7.28
C LEU A 56 -13.40 -1.07 -8.43
N ALA A 57 -13.91 0.13 -8.14
CA ALA A 57 -14.03 1.21 -9.14
C ALA A 57 -12.65 1.65 -9.65
N ILE A 58 -11.66 1.83 -8.77
CA ILE A 58 -10.28 2.17 -9.16
C ILE A 58 -9.68 1.06 -10.03
N PHE A 59 -9.85 -0.19 -9.64
CA PHE A 59 -9.35 -1.34 -10.40
C PHE A 59 -9.86 -1.33 -11.84
N PHE A 60 -11.18 -1.23 -12.04
CA PHE A 60 -11.77 -1.20 -13.38
C PHE A 60 -11.48 0.11 -14.14
N PHE A 61 -11.41 1.24 -13.44
CA PHE A 61 -11.00 2.51 -14.04
C PHE A 61 -9.60 2.40 -14.64
N LEU A 62 -8.63 1.81 -13.93
CA LEU A 62 -7.28 1.65 -14.44
C LEU A 62 -7.20 0.66 -15.60
N ILE A 63 -7.98 -0.42 -15.58
CA ILE A 63 -8.11 -1.31 -16.73
C ILE A 63 -8.65 -0.52 -17.92
N PHE A 64 -9.71 0.26 -17.75
CA PHE A 64 -10.24 1.12 -18.79
C PHE A 64 -9.19 2.10 -19.34
N VAL A 65 -8.44 2.78 -18.47
CA VAL A 65 -7.36 3.70 -18.88
C VAL A 65 -6.26 2.95 -19.64
N ALA A 66 -5.84 1.78 -19.17
CA ALA A 66 -4.80 1.00 -19.83
C ALA A 66 -5.16 0.59 -21.26
N PHE A 67 -6.45 0.31 -21.51
CA PHE A 67 -6.95 -0.04 -22.84
C PHE A 67 -7.43 1.15 -23.67
N SER A 68 -7.55 2.34 -23.08
CA SER A 68 -7.91 3.57 -23.78
C SER A 68 -6.74 4.21 -24.53
N GLN A 69 -7.00 5.29 -25.27
CA GLN A 69 -5.97 6.12 -25.90
C GLN A 69 -5.03 6.74 -24.86
N ASN A 70 -5.54 7.14 -23.70
CA ASN A 70 -4.74 7.71 -22.63
C ASN A 70 -3.65 6.73 -22.13
N GLY A 71 -3.90 5.42 -22.20
CA GLY A 71 -2.92 4.40 -21.85
C GLY A 71 -1.68 4.35 -22.74
N GLN A 72 -1.72 4.95 -23.92
CA GLN A 72 -0.60 4.99 -24.86
C GLN A 72 0.32 6.19 -24.67
N VAL A 73 -0.13 7.19 -23.95
CA VAL A 73 0.65 8.39 -23.66
C VAL A 73 1.95 7.98 -22.96
N LYS A 74 3.06 8.49 -23.48
CA LYS A 74 4.39 8.23 -22.95
C LYS A 74 4.75 9.28 -21.89
N LEU A 75 5.32 8.83 -20.82
CA LEU A 75 5.79 9.69 -19.73
C LEU A 75 7.18 10.22 -20.04
N GLY A 76 7.26 11.23 -20.88
CA GLY A 76 8.49 11.83 -21.40
C GLY A 76 8.32 12.27 -22.85
N GLU A 77 9.43 12.48 -23.55
CA GLU A 77 9.42 12.78 -24.98
C GLU A 77 8.99 11.53 -25.80
N GLU A 78 8.54 11.73 -27.02
CA GLU A 78 7.96 10.68 -27.85
C GLU A 78 8.95 9.51 -28.12
N ASP A 79 10.24 9.81 -28.35
CA ASP A 79 11.31 8.87 -28.62
C ASP A 79 12.11 8.46 -27.35
N GLU A 80 11.77 9.02 -26.18
CA GLU A 80 12.49 8.78 -24.94
C GLU A 80 12.41 7.30 -24.52
N LYS A 81 13.58 6.71 -24.25
CA LYS A 81 13.65 5.32 -23.75
C LYS A 81 13.39 5.28 -22.24
N PRO A 82 12.83 4.15 -21.74
CA PRO A 82 12.70 3.97 -20.29
C PRO A 82 14.02 4.19 -19.56
N GLU A 83 14.00 4.98 -18.49
CA GLU A 83 15.17 5.27 -17.65
C GLU A 83 15.75 4.00 -17.02
N PHE A 84 14.90 3.08 -16.65
CA PHE A 84 15.28 1.79 -16.06
C PHE A 84 14.90 0.65 -16.99
N SER A 85 15.75 -0.38 -17.06
CA SER A 85 15.41 -1.64 -17.75
C SER A 85 14.17 -2.29 -17.10
N THR A 86 13.42 -3.10 -17.86
CA THR A 86 12.20 -3.71 -17.31
C THR A 86 12.45 -4.60 -16.09
N PRO A 87 13.52 -5.43 -15.99
CA PRO A 87 13.80 -6.17 -14.77
C PRO A 87 14.12 -5.28 -13.56
N ALA A 88 14.91 -4.21 -13.75
CA ALA A 88 15.22 -3.28 -12.66
C ALA A 88 13.97 -2.54 -12.18
N TRP A 89 13.13 -2.09 -13.10
CA TRP A 89 11.86 -1.42 -12.79
C TRP A 89 10.86 -2.35 -12.09
N ALA A 90 10.75 -3.61 -12.55
CA ALA A 90 9.93 -4.62 -11.89
C ALA A 90 10.41 -4.90 -10.45
N GLY A 91 11.74 -4.99 -10.25
CA GLY A 91 12.33 -5.13 -8.92
C GLY A 91 12.05 -3.93 -8.01
N MET A 92 12.07 -2.71 -8.56
CA MET A 92 11.72 -1.50 -7.80
C MET A 92 10.23 -1.47 -7.43
N LEU A 93 9.32 -1.87 -8.32
CA LEU A 93 7.90 -2.00 -8.03
C LEU A 93 7.64 -3.07 -6.98
N PHE A 94 8.28 -4.22 -7.10
CA PHE A 94 8.26 -5.26 -6.08
C PHE A 94 8.69 -4.70 -4.71
N SER A 95 9.82 -3.98 -4.66
CA SER A 95 10.35 -3.42 -3.41
C SER A 95 9.48 -2.29 -2.83
N ALA A 96 8.72 -1.58 -3.66
CA ALA A 96 7.89 -0.44 -3.21
C ALA A 96 6.73 -0.86 -2.32
N GLY A 97 6.19 -2.05 -2.52
CA GLY A 97 5.11 -2.62 -1.71
C GLY A 97 5.61 -3.52 -0.59
N ILE A 98 6.90 -3.82 -0.59
CA ILE A 98 7.52 -4.65 0.42
C ILE A 98 8.10 -3.76 1.50
N GLY A 99 7.28 -3.43 2.49
CA GLY A 99 7.72 -2.84 3.74
C GLY A 99 7.84 -3.92 4.83
N SER A 100 8.19 -3.52 6.05
CA SER A 100 8.16 -4.43 7.21
C SER A 100 6.79 -5.08 7.44
N SER A 101 5.73 -4.42 6.99
CA SER A 101 4.35 -4.93 7.10
C SER A 101 4.14 -6.24 6.36
N ILE A 102 4.82 -6.48 5.23
CA ILE A 102 4.67 -7.76 4.52
C ILE A 102 5.37 -8.91 5.24
N LEU A 103 6.48 -8.63 5.95
CA LEU A 103 7.12 -9.64 6.81
C LEU A 103 6.20 -10.05 7.95
N TYR A 104 5.44 -9.09 8.48
CA TYR A 104 4.45 -9.34 9.52
C TYR A 104 3.24 -10.09 8.95
N TRP A 105 2.49 -9.45 8.06
CA TRP A 105 1.22 -9.98 7.56
C TRP A 105 1.39 -11.21 6.68
N GLY A 106 2.37 -11.22 5.78
CA GLY A 106 2.67 -12.36 4.91
C GLY A 106 3.02 -13.63 5.68
N THR A 107 3.42 -13.53 6.96
CA THR A 107 3.74 -14.69 7.80
C THR A 107 2.57 -15.14 8.66
N ILE A 108 1.74 -14.22 9.19
CA ILE A 108 0.78 -14.55 10.26
C ILE A 108 -0.69 -14.30 9.90
N GLU A 109 -1.00 -13.55 8.83
CA GLU A 109 -2.37 -13.12 8.52
C GLU A 109 -3.35 -14.29 8.35
N TRP A 110 -2.89 -15.38 7.78
CA TRP A 110 -3.67 -16.62 7.63
C TRP A 110 -4.23 -17.13 8.98
N ALA A 111 -3.50 -16.93 10.07
CA ALA A 111 -3.90 -17.43 11.39
C ALA A 111 -5.12 -16.70 11.95
N TYR A 112 -5.27 -15.42 11.63
CA TYR A 112 -6.48 -14.66 11.97
C TYR A 112 -7.69 -15.13 11.15
N TYR A 113 -7.50 -15.37 9.86
CA TYR A 113 -8.57 -15.90 8.98
C TYR A 113 -8.94 -17.34 9.28
N TYR A 114 -7.98 -18.10 9.80
CA TYR A 114 -8.23 -19.46 10.27
C TYR A 114 -9.12 -19.49 11.52
N GLN A 115 -8.98 -18.51 12.41
CA GLN A 115 -9.79 -18.40 13.64
C GLN A 115 -11.12 -17.69 13.40
N GLY A 116 -11.15 -16.69 12.53
CA GLY A 116 -12.34 -15.92 12.16
C GLY A 116 -12.50 -15.89 10.64
N PRO A 117 -12.99 -16.98 10.02
CA PRO A 117 -13.11 -17.08 8.56
C PRO A 117 -14.21 -16.17 8.00
N PRO A 118 -14.12 -15.82 6.70
CA PRO A 118 -15.16 -15.09 5.99
C PRO A 118 -16.42 -15.92 5.75
N PHE A 119 -17.47 -15.25 5.29
CA PHE A 119 -18.71 -15.86 4.78
C PHE A 119 -19.55 -16.61 5.81
N GLY A 120 -19.36 -16.35 7.10
CA GLY A 120 -20.08 -17.03 8.18
C GLY A 120 -19.66 -18.47 8.38
N LEU A 121 -18.48 -18.87 7.89
CA LEU A 121 -17.95 -20.21 8.07
C LEU A 121 -17.57 -20.47 9.53
N SER A 122 -17.74 -21.72 9.97
CA SER A 122 -17.30 -22.21 11.27
C SER A 122 -15.93 -22.87 11.17
N PRO A 123 -14.93 -22.43 11.96
CA PRO A 123 -13.61 -23.06 11.95
C PRO A 123 -13.61 -24.54 12.35
N THR A 124 -14.63 -24.98 13.09
CA THR A 124 -14.77 -26.36 13.59
C THR A 124 -15.56 -27.24 12.66
N ASP A 125 -16.67 -26.72 12.10
CA ASP A 125 -17.61 -27.51 11.31
C ASP A 125 -17.26 -27.52 9.82
N GLU A 126 -16.63 -26.42 9.33
CA GLU A 126 -16.25 -26.19 7.92
C GLU A 126 -14.75 -25.97 7.79
N GLN A 127 -13.97 -26.83 8.44
CA GLN A 127 -12.53 -26.68 8.57
C GLN A 127 -11.81 -26.61 7.22
N LEU A 128 -12.23 -27.39 6.21
CA LEU A 128 -11.59 -27.38 4.90
C LEU A 128 -11.74 -26.03 4.19
N GLU A 129 -12.97 -25.50 4.15
CA GLU A 129 -13.24 -24.20 3.54
C GLU A 129 -12.53 -23.08 4.30
N THR A 130 -12.53 -23.14 5.63
CA THR A 130 -11.78 -22.18 6.47
C THR A 130 -10.29 -22.15 6.12
N ILE A 131 -9.65 -23.33 5.97
CA ILE A 131 -8.23 -23.42 5.57
C ILE A 131 -8.01 -22.81 4.18
N GLN A 132 -8.89 -23.08 3.23
CA GLN A 132 -8.81 -22.54 1.87
C GLN A 132 -8.89 -21.01 1.86
N TRP A 133 -9.82 -20.41 2.62
CA TRP A 133 -9.93 -18.95 2.71
C TRP A 133 -8.80 -18.33 3.51
N ALA A 134 -8.31 -19.00 4.57
CA ALA A 134 -7.17 -18.54 5.33
C ALA A 134 -5.91 -18.38 4.47
N SER A 135 -5.64 -19.33 3.58
CA SER A 135 -4.52 -19.24 2.65
C SER A 135 -4.72 -18.24 1.49
N THR A 136 -5.97 -17.83 1.23
CA THR A 136 -6.36 -17.09 0.02
C THR A 136 -6.49 -15.59 0.25
N TYR A 137 -7.13 -15.17 1.36
CA TYR A 137 -7.51 -13.78 1.56
C TYR A 137 -6.32 -12.82 1.69
N GLY A 138 -5.21 -13.25 2.28
CA GLY A 138 -3.99 -12.44 2.32
C GLY A 138 -3.47 -12.11 0.91
N ILE A 139 -3.43 -13.10 0.02
CA ILE A 139 -3.03 -12.90 -1.39
C ILE A 139 -3.99 -11.94 -2.10
N PHE A 140 -5.29 -12.01 -1.82
CA PHE A 140 -6.31 -11.13 -2.39
C PHE A 140 -6.13 -9.68 -1.88
N HIS A 141 -6.01 -9.47 -0.57
CA HIS A 141 -5.89 -8.14 0.03
C HIS A 141 -4.61 -7.39 -0.41
N TRP A 142 -3.53 -8.12 -0.70
CA TRP A 142 -2.26 -7.58 -1.17
C TRP A 142 -2.10 -7.72 -2.70
N GLY A 143 -3.17 -8.07 -3.39
CA GLY A 143 -3.24 -8.35 -4.81
C GLY A 143 -3.55 -7.13 -5.68
N PRO A 144 -4.11 -7.36 -6.89
CA PRO A 144 -4.24 -6.34 -7.92
C PRO A 144 -5.04 -5.09 -7.54
N ILE A 145 -6.05 -5.19 -6.65
CA ILE A 145 -6.83 -4.03 -6.19
C ILE A 145 -5.95 -3.08 -5.36
N ALA A 146 -5.16 -3.61 -4.42
CA ALA A 146 -4.20 -2.83 -3.63
C ALA A 146 -3.23 -2.04 -4.53
N TRP A 147 -2.66 -2.71 -5.53
CA TRP A 147 -1.73 -2.10 -6.46
C TRP A 147 -2.40 -1.15 -7.46
N ALA A 148 -3.69 -1.35 -7.76
CA ALA A 148 -4.49 -0.38 -8.51
C ALA A 148 -4.68 0.92 -7.70
N ILE A 149 -4.97 0.83 -6.40
CA ILE A 149 -5.09 1.99 -5.52
C ILE A 149 -3.78 2.79 -5.51
N TYR A 150 -2.62 2.14 -5.50
CA TYR A 150 -1.31 2.79 -5.59
C TYR A 150 -1.00 3.38 -6.96
N ALA A 151 -1.42 2.72 -8.03
CA ALA A 151 -1.15 3.18 -9.38
C ALA A 151 -1.95 4.44 -9.75
N LEU A 152 -3.16 4.63 -9.18
CA LEU A 152 -4.02 5.76 -9.55
C LEU A 152 -3.35 7.12 -9.36
N PRO A 153 -2.84 7.51 -8.19
CA PRO A 153 -2.20 8.82 -8.02
C PRO A 153 -0.87 8.94 -8.77
N ALA A 154 -0.19 7.82 -9.08
CA ALA A 154 1.03 7.84 -9.88
C ALA A 154 0.81 8.41 -11.29
N LEU A 155 -0.36 8.18 -11.89
CA LEU A 155 -0.65 8.58 -13.27
C LEU A 155 -0.64 10.10 -13.44
N PRO A 156 -1.46 10.90 -12.72
CA PRO A 156 -1.41 12.35 -12.86
C PRO A 156 -0.07 12.93 -12.40
N MET A 157 0.54 12.39 -11.33
CA MET A 157 1.85 12.86 -10.87
C MET A 157 2.91 12.72 -11.97
N ALA A 158 3.01 11.55 -12.60
CA ALA A 158 3.94 11.30 -13.69
C ALA A 158 3.59 12.13 -14.93
N TYR A 159 2.31 12.23 -15.28
CA TYR A 159 1.84 12.98 -16.45
C TYR A 159 2.18 14.47 -16.33
N PHE A 160 1.83 15.11 -15.22
CA PHE A 160 2.15 16.52 -15.01
C PHE A 160 3.66 16.76 -14.99
N PHE A 161 4.42 15.88 -14.33
CA PHE A 161 5.87 16.03 -14.21
C PHE A 161 6.59 15.81 -15.55
N TYR A 162 6.33 14.71 -16.25
CA TYR A 162 7.09 14.34 -17.44
C TYR A 162 6.52 14.88 -18.75
N VAL A 163 5.20 15.02 -18.87
CA VAL A 163 4.55 15.49 -20.10
C VAL A 163 4.32 16.99 -20.05
N ARG A 164 3.69 17.50 -18.98
CA ARG A 164 3.42 18.94 -18.84
C ARG A 164 4.59 19.75 -18.26
N LYS A 165 5.68 19.10 -17.83
CA LYS A 165 6.87 19.72 -17.22
C LYS A 165 6.52 20.60 -16.01
N THR A 166 5.47 20.26 -15.28
CA THR A 166 5.03 20.97 -14.08
C THR A 166 5.56 20.24 -12.86
N PRO A 167 6.39 20.84 -12.02
CA PRO A 167 6.84 20.21 -10.78
C PRO A 167 5.63 19.98 -9.87
N ILE A 168 5.36 18.72 -9.50
CA ILE A 168 4.30 18.37 -8.57
C ILE A 168 4.93 17.87 -7.28
N ILE A 169 4.61 18.57 -6.20
CA ILE A 169 5.04 18.25 -4.85
C ILE A 169 3.84 17.90 -3.98
N LYS A 170 2.66 18.45 -4.32
CA LYS A 170 1.44 18.38 -3.52
C LYS A 170 0.31 17.66 -4.27
N ILE A 171 -0.53 16.96 -3.51
CA ILE A 171 -1.73 16.32 -4.08
C ILE A 171 -2.71 17.36 -4.63
N SER A 172 -2.86 18.49 -3.96
CA SER A 172 -3.71 19.59 -4.42
C SER A 172 -3.35 20.08 -5.83
N GLU A 173 -2.08 19.99 -6.24
CA GLU A 173 -1.62 20.36 -7.58
C GLU A 173 -2.12 19.40 -8.66
N THR A 174 -2.28 18.12 -8.36
CA THR A 174 -2.86 17.14 -9.29
C THR A 174 -4.33 17.44 -9.59
N LEU A 175 -4.99 18.19 -8.72
CA LEU A 175 -6.38 18.61 -8.84
C LEU A 175 -6.56 19.98 -9.49
N ARG A 176 -5.49 20.71 -9.81
CA ARG A 176 -5.53 22.06 -10.44
C ARG A 176 -6.40 22.13 -11.70
N PRO A 177 -6.45 21.14 -12.60
CA PRO A 177 -7.36 21.15 -13.75
C PRO A 177 -8.85 21.22 -13.40
N LEU A 178 -9.23 20.76 -12.21
CA LEU A 178 -10.60 20.82 -11.69
C LEU A 178 -10.81 22.06 -10.82
N LEU A 179 -9.92 22.27 -9.86
CA LEU A 179 -10.02 23.31 -8.83
C LEU A 179 -9.57 24.69 -9.33
N LYS A 180 -8.78 24.74 -10.41
CA LYS A 180 -8.19 25.98 -10.94
C LYS A 180 -7.45 26.74 -9.84
N GLY A 181 -7.74 28.04 -9.65
CA GLY A 181 -7.14 28.87 -8.60
C GLY A 181 -7.47 28.45 -7.16
N TRP A 182 -8.49 27.61 -6.96
CA TRP A 182 -8.84 27.10 -5.63
C TRP A 182 -7.77 26.16 -5.06
N SER A 183 -6.95 25.55 -5.91
CA SER A 183 -5.80 24.73 -5.45
C SER A 183 -4.75 25.53 -4.68
N ASP A 184 -4.67 26.84 -4.90
CA ASP A 184 -3.74 27.75 -4.22
C ASP A 184 -4.34 28.37 -2.94
N THR A 185 -5.61 28.09 -2.66
CA THR A 185 -6.35 28.63 -1.51
C THR A 185 -6.33 27.68 -0.30
N PHE A 186 -7.12 27.99 0.70
CA PHE A 186 -7.31 27.15 1.88
C PHE A 186 -7.85 25.75 1.53
N LEU A 187 -8.65 25.60 0.48
CA LEU A 187 -9.14 24.29 0.03
C LEU A 187 -8.00 23.35 -0.40
N GLY A 188 -7.04 23.85 -1.19
CA GLY A 188 -5.85 23.07 -1.53
C GLY A 188 -5.04 22.65 -0.32
N LYS A 189 -4.90 23.54 0.67
CA LYS A 189 -4.21 23.22 1.94
C LYS A 189 -4.94 22.15 2.76
N ILE A 190 -6.26 22.16 2.80
CA ILE A 190 -7.04 21.09 3.45
C ILE A 190 -6.73 19.75 2.81
N ILE A 191 -6.72 19.66 1.48
CA ILE A 191 -6.40 18.44 0.75
C ILE A 191 -5.01 17.93 1.11
N ASP A 192 -4.01 18.82 1.15
CA ASP A 192 -2.64 18.45 1.51
C ASP A 192 -2.51 18.04 2.98
N VAL A 193 -3.24 18.68 3.90
CA VAL A 193 -3.29 18.32 5.33
C VAL A 193 -3.95 16.94 5.52
N LEU A 194 -5.05 16.66 4.83
CA LEU A 194 -5.71 15.35 4.86
C LEU A 194 -4.79 14.24 4.36
N PHE A 195 -4.02 14.52 3.31
CA PHE A 195 -2.99 13.59 2.84
C PHE A 195 -1.91 13.36 3.90
N ILE A 196 -1.38 14.43 4.52
CA ILE A 196 -0.36 14.32 5.58
C ILE A 196 -0.89 13.51 6.76
N PHE A 197 -2.11 13.78 7.18
CA PHE A 197 -2.77 13.05 8.27
C PHE A 197 -2.93 11.56 7.92
N GLY A 198 -3.44 11.25 6.73
CA GLY A 198 -3.57 9.88 6.25
C GLY A 198 -2.22 9.15 6.21
N LEU A 199 -1.18 9.79 5.63
CA LEU A 199 0.15 9.19 5.55
C LEU A 199 0.73 8.89 6.94
N ILE A 200 0.54 9.77 7.91
CA ILE A 200 1.02 9.54 9.28
C ILE A 200 0.21 8.42 9.96
N GLY A 201 -1.09 8.33 9.72
CA GLY A 201 -1.92 7.22 10.19
C GLY A 201 -1.43 5.87 9.66
N GLY A 202 -1.27 5.76 8.35
CA GLY A 202 -0.77 4.53 7.72
C GLY A 202 0.67 4.18 8.11
N ALA A 203 1.58 5.16 8.07
CA ALA A 203 2.95 4.98 8.52
C ALA A 203 3.00 4.62 10.01
N GLY A 204 2.18 5.27 10.84
CA GLY A 204 2.04 4.96 12.25
C GLY A 204 1.68 3.51 12.50
N THR A 205 0.69 2.98 11.77
CA THR A 205 0.30 1.57 11.81
C THR A 205 1.49 0.64 11.48
N THR A 206 2.20 0.93 10.39
CA THR A 206 3.37 0.12 9.98
C THR A 206 4.48 0.08 11.04
N LEU A 207 4.80 1.23 11.65
CA LEU A 207 5.85 1.31 12.67
C LEU A 207 5.42 0.65 13.98
N ALA A 208 4.13 0.78 14.34
CA ALA A 208 3.57 0.15 15.52
C ALA A 208 3.48 -1.38 15.42
N LEU A 209 3.36 -1.93 14.21
CA LEU A 209 3.44 -3.38 13.95
C LEU A 209 4.89 -3.89 13.88
N GLY A 210 5.75 -3.17 13.17
CA GLY A 210 7.12 -3.58 12.92
C GLY A 210 8.04 -3.47 14.16
N THR A 211 7.79 -2.50 15.03
CA THR A 211 8.62 -2.29 16.23
C THR A 211 8.53 -3.46 17.22
N PRO A 212 7.34 -3.96 17.63
CA PRO A 212 7.23 -5.14 18.48
C PRO A 212 7.80 -6.40 17.83
N LEU A 213 7.69 -6.53 16.51
CA LEU A 213 8.25 -7.66 15.76
C LEU A 213 9.79 -7.68 15.87
N ILE A 214 10.44 -6.53 15.66
CA ILE A 214 11.89 -6.40 15.83
C ILE A 214 12.28 -6.64 17.29
N SER A 215 11.54 -6.05 18.25
CA SER A 215 11.79 -6.23 19.69
C SER A 215 11.74 -7.70 20.08
N ARG A 216 10.71 -8.43 19.65
CA ARG A 216 10.59 -9.87 19.93
C ARG A 216 11.72 -10.66 19.30
N GLY A 217 12.14 -10.35 18.07
CA GLY A 217 13.29 -11.01 17.47
C GLY A 217 14.61 -10.71 18.18
N VAL A 218 14.82 -9.48 18.65
CA VAL A 218 15.96 -9.11 19.47
C VAL A 218 15.93 -9.86 20.81
N SER A 219 14.77 -9.93 21.45
CA SER A 219 14.53 -10.71 22.67
C SER A 219 14.92 -12.18 22.48
N ASP A 220 14.46 -12.80 21.42
CA ASP A 220 14.76 -14.20 21.08
C ASP A 220 16.27 -14.46 20.89
N LEU A 221 16.99 -13.53 20.25
CA LEU A 221 18.42 -13.64 19.97
C LEU A 221 19.30 -13.34 21.20
N THR A 222 18.86 -12.47 22.10
CA THR A 222 19.69 -11.94 23.18
C THR A 222 19.29 -12.43 24.57
N GLY A 223 18.07 -12.96 24.72
CA GLY A 223 17.50 -13.33 26.02
C GLY A 223 16.97 -12.13 26.82
N LEU A 224 16.94 -10.91 26.26
CA LEU A 224 16.32 -9.76 26.90
C LEU A 224 14.80 -9.94 26.95
N GLU A 225 14.14 -9.38 27.96
CA GLU A 225 12.69 -9.41 28.08
C GLU A 225 12.03 -8.50 26.99
N ASP A 226 11.01 -9.02 26.27
CA ASP A 226 10.25 -8.23 25.29
C ASP A 226 9.17 -7.40 26.01
N ASP A 227 9.60 -6.35 26.65
CA ASP A 227 8.75 -5.40 27.36
C ASP A 227 8.61 -4.06 26.62
N MET A 228 7.81 -3.14 27.17
CA MET A 228 7.61 -1.82 26.59
C MET A 228 8.91 -0.99 26.56
N PHE A 229 9.84 -1.26 27.46
CA PHE A 229 11.14 -0.57 27.48
C PHE A 229 11.99 -0.97 26.27
N LEU A 230 12.12 -2.28 26.00
CA LEU A 230 12.85 -2.78 24.83
C LEU A 230 12.19 -2.28 23.52
N ARG A 231 10.85 -2.33 23.43
CA ARG A 231 10.10 -1.83 22.27
C ARG A 231 10.33 -0.34 22.04
N THR A 232 10.35 0.46 23.12
CA THR A 232 10.66 1.90 23.01
C THR A 232 12.08 2.14 22.54
N ILE A 233 13.07 1.38 23.04
CA ILE A 233 14.46 1.47 22.57
C ILE A 233 14.56 1.12 21.09
N VAL A 234 13.93 0.02 20.66
CA VAL A 234 13.91 -0.39 19.25
C VAL A 234 13.30 0.70 18.38
N LEU A 235 12.17 1.28 18.78
CA LEU A 235 11.54 2.40 18.07
C LEU A 235 12.50 3.58 17.94
N LEU A 236 13.17 3.98 19.01
CA LEU A 236 14.10 5.10 19.00
C LEU A 236 15.34 4.81 18.15
N VAL A 237 15.87 3.59 18.17
CA VAL A 237 17.01 3.17 17.34
C VAL A 237 16.63 3.21 15.86
N VAL A 238 15.50 2.62 15.48
CA VAL A 238 15.00 2.67 14.10
C VAL A 238 14.77 4.11 13.66
N THR A 239 14.16 4.93 14.52
CA THR A 239 13.96 6.36 14.29
C THR A 239 15.28 7.09 14.07
N ALA A 240 16.28 6.85 14.89
CA ALA A 240 17.60 7.45 14.74
C ALA A 240 18.25 7.05 13.40
N ILE A 241 18.13 5.80 12.97
CA ILE A 241 18.67 5.31 11.71
C ILE A 241 18.07 6.11 10.53
N PHE A 242 16.75 6.21 10.42
CA PHE A 242 16.16 6.94 9.31
C PHE A 242 16.25 8.46 9.44
N ALA A 243 16.26 9.02 10.66
CA ALA A 243 16.49 10.46 10.87
C ALA A 243 17.91 10.89 10.47
N VAL A 244 18.94 10.10 10.81
CA VAL A 244 20.32 10.33 10.37
C VAL A 244 20.40 10.22 8.84
N SER A 245 19.80 9.21 8.25
CA SER A 245 19.71 9.04 6.79
C SER A 245 19.06 10.26 6.13
N ALA A 246 17.94 10.72 6.68
CA ALA A 246 17.22 11.90 6.23
C ALA A 246 18.06 13.19 6.31
N TYR A 247 18.87 13.35 7.36
CA TYR A 247 19.72 14.52 7.56
C TYR A 247 20.93 14.54 6.63
N VAL A 248 21.61 13.41 6.49
CA VAL A 248 22.84 13.30 5.69
C VAL A 248 22.52 13.31 4.19
N GLY A 249 21.29 12.91 3.80
CA GLY A 249 20.90 12.84 2.39
C GLY A 249 21.57 11.68 1.65
N LEU A 250 21.69 10.52 2.28
CA LEU A 250 22.40 9.34 1.79
C LEU A 250 21.63 8.62 0.65
N LYS A 251 21.33 9.31 -0.47
CA LYS A 251 20.62 8.70 -1.62
C LYS A 251 21.27 7.38 -2.08
N GLU A 252 22.60 7.36 -2.24
CA GLU A 252 23.33 6.18 -2.67
C GLU A 252 23.35 5.08 -1.58
N GLY A 253 23.42 5.47 -0.30
CA GLY A 253 23.41 4.52 0.82
C GLY A 253 22.06 3.80 0.94
N ILE A 254 20.96 4.54 0.88
CA ILE A 254 19.59 3.98 0.93
C ILE A 254 19.34 3.08 -0.28
N LYS A 255 19.76 3.48 -1.47
CA LYS A 255 19.63 2.65 -2.69
C LYS A 255 20.38 1.33 -2.54
N ARG A 256 21.61 1.35 -1.99
CA ARG A 256 22.37 0.12 -1.73
C ARG A 256 21.70 -0.77 -0.69
N LEU A 257 21.23 -0.19 0.42
CA LEU A 257 20.49 -0.92 1.45
C LEU A 257 19.20 -1.53 0.91
N SER A 258 18.44 -0.80 0.10
CA SER A 258 17.23 -1.31 -0.54
C SER A 258 17.52 -2.49 -1.49
N ASN A 259 18.62 -2.42 -2.27
CA ASN A 259 19.01 -3.54 -3.14
C ASN A 259 19.47 -4.78 -2.33
N ILE A 260 20.21 -4.56 -1.24
CA ILE A 260 20.61 -5.65 -0.33
C ILE A 260 19.35 -6.27 0.30
N ASN A 261 18.41 -5.44 0.76
CA ASN A 261 17.18 -5.90 1.37
C ASN A 261 16.34 -6.75 0.40
N LEU A 262 16.24 -6.33 -0.86
CA LEU A 262 15.57 -7.11 -1.91
C LEU A 262 16.25 -8.48 -2.12
N ALA A 263 17.58 -8.49 -2.23
CA ALA A 263 18.33 -9.74 -2.41
C ALA A 263 18.17 -10.69 -1.22
N LEU A 264 18.23 -10.17 0.01
CA LEU A 264 18.03 -10.94 1.23
C LEU A 264 16.59 -11.42 1.40
N SER A 265 15.59 -10.64 0.95
CA SER A 265 14.19 -11.06 0.94
C SER A 265 13.96 -12.22 -0.02
N ILE A 266 14.53 -12.15 -1.22
CA ILE A 266 14.47 -13.24 -2.19
C ILE A 266 15.19 -14.48 -1.63
N PHE A 267 16.33 -14.29 -0.97
CA PHE A 267 17.03 -15.39 -0.30
C PHE A 267 16.17 -16.03 0.80
N LEU A 268 15.55 -15.23 1.67
CA LEU A 268 14.65 -15.73 2.71
C LEU A 268 13.51 -16.57 2.11
N LEU A 269 12.82 -16.05 1.11
CA LEU A 269 11.71 -16.74 0.45
C LEU A 269 12.17 -18.04 -0.22
N ALA A 270 13.30 -18.00 -0.93
CA ALA A 270 13.86 -19.19 -1.56
C ALA A 270 14.29 -20.24 -0.52
N PHE A 271 14.88 -19.79 0.60
CA PHE A 271 15.28 -20.67 1.68
C PHE A 271 14.08 -21.36 2.31
N VAL A 272 13.04 -20.61 2.68
CA VAL A 272 11.80 -21.18 3.24
C VAL A 272 11.13 -22.14 2.24
N PHE A 273 11.07 -21.78 0.95
CA PHE A 273 10.46 -22.61 -0.07
C PHE A 273 11.21 -23.94 -0.26
N ILE A 274 12.55 -23.92 -0.23
CA ILE A 274 13.39 -25.12 -0.46
C ILE A 274 13.46 -26.02 0.77
N THR A 275 13.58 -25.43 1.97
CA THR A 275 13.75 -26.19 3.23
C THR A 275 12.44 -26.55 3.89
N GLY A 276 11.35 -25.84 3.53
CA GLY A 276 10.00 -26.09 4.02
C GLY A 276 9.23 -27.12 3.19
N PRO A 277 7.92 -27.21 3.36
CA PRO A 277 7.05 -28.15 2.64
C PRO A 277 6.74 -27.64 1.23
N THR A 278 7.74 -27.68 0.33
CA THR A 278 7.70 -27.09 -1.02
C THR A 278 6.43 -27.44 -1.80
N LEU A 279 6.03 -28.73 -1.81
CA LEU A 279 4.85 -29.17 -2.55
C LEU A 279 3.57 -28.57 -1.98
N PHE A 280 3.39 -28.60 -0.65
CA PHE A 280 2.24 -28.00 0.02
C PHE A 280 2.14 -26.50 -0.28
N ILE A 281 3.26 -25.77 -0.19
CA ILE A 281 3.34 -24.33 -0.50
C ILE A 281 2.89 -24.06 -1.94
N ALA A 282 3.41 -24.84 -2.89
CA ALA A 282 3.11 -24.67 -4.31
C ALA A 282 1.64 -24.99 -4.64
N GLU A 283 1.12 -26.11 -4.14
CA GLU A 283 -0.26 -26.56 -4.38
C GLU A 283 -1.26 -25.59 -3.72
N THR A 284 -1.04 -25.21 -2.46
CA THR A 284 -1.92 -24.29 -1.73
C THR A 284 -1.95 -22.92 -2.40
N THR A 285 -0.79 -22.38 -2.81
CA THR A 285 -0.72 -21.09 -3.52
C THR A 285 -1.45 -21.18 -4.87
N THR A 286 -1.32 -22.28 -5.60
CA THR A 286 -2.02 -22.51 -6.87
C THR A 286 -3.55 -22.56 -6.65
N ASN A 287 -3.99 -23.29 -5.64
CA ASN A 287 -5.42 -23.36 -5.26
C ASN A 287 -5.96 -21.97 -4.90
N SER A 288 -5.22 -21.20 -4.10
CA SER A 288 -5.58 -19.83 -3.71
C SER A 288 -5.76 -18.91 -4.92
N LEU A 289 -4.89 -19.01 -5.92
CA LEU A 289 -5.05 -18.24 -7.17
C LEU A 289 -6.34 -18.62 -7.90
N GLY A 290 -6.68 -19.90 -7.96
CA GLY A 290 -7.94 -20.38 -8.53
C GLY A 290 -9.16 -19.80 -7.79
N LEU A 291 -9.14 -19.87 -6.46
CA LEU A 291 -10.22 -19.33 -5.61
C LEU A 291 -10.39 -17.81 -5.77
N ILE A 292 -9.29 -17.06 -5.87
CA ILE A 292 -9.35 -15.61 -6.11
C ILE A 292 -10.00 -15.31 -7.47
N LEU A 293 -9.62 -16.03 -8.53
CA LEU A 293 -10.19 -15.79 -9.86
C LEU A 293 -11.68 -16.13 -9.92
N ASP A 294 -12.09 -17.23 -9.29
CA ASP A 294 -13.48 -17.67 -9.24
C ASP A 294 -14.35 -16.76 -8.38
N ASN A 295 -13.82 -16.23 -7.28
CA ASN A 295 -14.58 -15.47 -6.29
C ASN A 295 -14.20 -13.97 -6.24
N PHE A 296 -13.52 -13.44 -7.25
CA PHE A 296 -12.98 -12.08 -7.23
C PHE A 296 -14.02 -11.02 -6.84
N PHE A 297 -15.18 -11.04 -7.47
CA PHE A 297 -16.26 -10.09 -7.17
C PHE A 297 -16.86 -10.33 -5.79
N ARG A 298 -17.08 -11.59 -5.41
CA ARG A 298 -17.59 -11.95 -4.08
C ARG A 298 -16.68 -11.42 -2.98
N MET A 299 -15.38 -11.66 -3.08
CA MET A 299 -14.38 -11.18 -2.11
C MET A 299 -14.30 -9.65 -2.08
N SER A 300 -14.48 -9.00 -3.24
CA SER A 300 -14.38 -7.53 -3.37
C SER A 300 -15.58 -6.75 -2.84
N THR A 301 -16.73 -7.39 -2.74
CA THR A 301 -18.01 -6.72 -2.40
C THR A 301 -18.74 -7.36 -1.23
N TRP A 302 -18.11 -8.33 -0.57
CA TRP A 302 -18.77 -9.03 0.52
C TRP A 302 -18.95 -8.11 1.72
N THR A 303 -20.19 -8.05 2.17
CA THR A 303 -20.69 -7.44 3.41
C THR A 303 -21.71 -8.39 4.04
N GLU A 304 -22.13 -8.15 5.29
CA GLU A 304 -22.95 -9.07 6.06
C GLU A 304 -24.39 -8.59 6.37
N PRO A 305 -25.12 -7.91 5.45
CA PRO A 305 -26.43 -7.33 5.76
C PRO A 305 -27.52 -8.37 6.04
N PHE A 306 -27.26 -9.63 5.69
CA PHE A 306 -28.20 -10.73 5.84
C PHE A 306 -27.67 -11.86 6.72
N ALA A 307 -26.62 -11.63 7.51
CA ALA A 307 -25.96 -12.65 8.33
C ALA A 307 -26.97 -13.46 9.18
N VAL A 308 -27.78 -12.77 9.97
CA VAL A 308 -28.79 -13.40 10.84
C VAL A 308 -29.82 -14.19 10.03
N LEU A 309 -30.23 -13.69 8.85
CA LEU A 309 -31.16 -14.40 7.96
C LEU A 309 -30.51 -15.63 7.30
N GLN A 310 -29.21 -15.64 7.18
CA GLN A 310 -28.41 -16.76 6.67
C GLN A 310 -28.03 -17.76 7.77
N GLY A 311 -28.36 -17.45 9.01
CA GLY A 311 -28.17 -18.38 10.15
C GLY A 311 -26.85 -18.23 10.88
N PHE A 312 -26.13 -17.08 10.71
CA PHE A 312 -24.92 -16.78 11.47
C PHE A 312 -24.96 -15.34 12.03
N GLU A 313 -24.22 -15.10 13.11
CA GLU A 313 -24.03 -13.75 13.62
C GLU A 313 -23.01 -13.00 12.75
N PRO A 314 -23.15 -11.67 12.56
CA PRO A 314 -22.16 -10.88 11.84
C PRO A 314 -20.76 -11.14 12.37
N THR A 315 -19.83 -11.52 11.48
CA THR A 315 -18.46 -11.88 11.85
C THR A 315 -17.56 -10.67 12.02
N GLY A 316 -17.95 -9.53 11.42
CA GLY A 316 -17.11 -8.33 11.34
C GLY A 316 -15.87 -8.51 10.45
N PHE A 317 -15.79 -9.60 9.68
CA PHE A 317 -14.66 -9.87 8.80
C PHE A 317 -14.46 -8.79 7.72
N PRO A 318 -15.50 -8.30 7.03
CA PRO A 318 -15.33 -7.23 6.05
C PRO A 318 -14.71 -5.97 6.66
N GLU A 319 -15.18 -5.56 7.83
CA GLU A 319 -14.76 -4.38 8.58
C GLU A 319 -13.31 -4.52 9.06
N ALA A 320 -13.01 -5.62 9.71
CA ALA A 320 -11.69 -5.88 10.27
C ALA A 320 -10.62 -6.07 9.20
N TRP A 321 -10.97 -6.52 8.00
CA TRP A 321 -9.98 -6.92 7.00
C TRP A 321 -10.11 -6.18 5.67
N THR A 322 -11.14 -6.39 4.88
CA THR A 322 -11.19 -5.83 3.52
C THR A 322 -11.30 -4.31 3.54
N ILE A 323 -12.17 -3.76 4.39
CA ILE A 323 -12.34 -2.32 4.57
C ILE A 323 -11.07 -1.69 5.14
N PHE A 324 -10.50 -2.30 6.17
CA PHE A 324 -9.21 -1.88 6.73
C PHE A 324 -8.11 -1.85 5.66
N TYR A 325 -7.94 -2.91 4.88
CA TYR A 325 -6.90 -2.94 3.86
C TYR A 325 -7.10 -1.88 2.78
N TRP A 326 -8.32 -1.70 2.27
CA TRP A 326 -8.56 -0.64 1.29
C TRP A 326 -8.30 0.75 1.87
N ALA A 327 -8.66 1.00 3.12
CA ALA A 327 -8.33 2.22 3.83
C ALA A 327 -6.81 2.40 3.97
N TRP A 328 -6.10 1.35 4.38
CA TRP A 328 -4.65 1.39 4.56
C TRP A 328 -3.91 1.63 3.24
N TRP A 329 -4.34 0.99 2.15
CA TRP A 329 -3.79 1.27 0.83
C TRP A 329 -4.05 2.71 0.39
N LEU A 330 -5.23 3.27 0.68
CA LEU A 330 -5.56 4.66 0.36
C LEU A 330 -4.64 5.66 1.02
N VAL A 331 -4.34 5.50 2.32
CA VAL A 331 -3.50 6.46 3.04
C VAL A 331 -2.05 6.44 2.55
N TYR A 332 -1.59 5.31 2.04
CA TYR A 332 -0.27 5.17 1.42
C TYR A 332 -0.24 5.54 -0.07
N ALA A 333 -1.37 5.52 -0.76
CA ALA A 333 -1.41 5.59 -2.21
C ALA A 333 -0.70 6.82 -2.81
N PRO A 334 -0.85 8.04 -2.28
CA PRO A 334 -0.14 9.19 -2.85
C PRO A 334 1.38 9.10 -2.66
N PHE A 335 1.84 8.53 -1.56
CA PHE A 335 3.26 8.30 -1.28
C PHE A 335 3.87 7.28 -2.24
N VAL A 336 3.27 6.08 -2.32
CA VAL A 336 3.72 5.03 -3.23
C VAL A 336 3.54 5.46 -4.68
N GLY A 337 2.46 6.19 -4.99
CA GLY A 337 2.20 6.76 -6.31
C GLY A 337 3.28 7.72 -6.78
N LEU A 338 3.81 8.58 -5.91
CA LEU A 338 4.92 9.46 -6.25
C LEU A 338 6.21 8.66 -6.55
N PHE A 339 6.47 7.60 -5.80
CA PHE A 339 7.59 6.70 -6.08
C PHE A 339 7.43 6.02 -7.45
N ILE A 340 6.25 5.43 -7.72
CA ILE A 340 5.94 4.79 -9.01
C ILE A 340 6.11 5.80 -10.15
N ALA A 341 5.62 7.03 -9.99
CA ALA A 341 5.76 8.09 -10.99
C ALA A 341 7.24 8.34 -11.31
N ARG A 342 8.09 8.49 -10.29
CA ARG A 342 9.52 8.81 -10.45
C ARG A 342 10.32 7.74 -11.18
N ILE A 343 10.01 6.47 -10.96
CA ILE A 343 10.73 5.35 -11.60
C ILE A 343 10.20 5.00 -13.00
N SER A 344 9.13 5.67 -13.45
CA SER A 344 8.40 5.29 -14.67
C SER A 344 8.66 6.19 -15.87
N ARG A 345 9.67 7.06 -15.83
CA ARG A 345 10.07 7.91 -16.94
C ARG A 345 10.34 7.10 -18.21
N GLY A 346 9.85 7.57 -19.36
CA GLY A 346 10.00 6.93 -20.66
C GLY A 346 9.06 5.73 -20.90
N ARG A 347 8.19 5.38 -19.94
CA ARG A 347 7.18 4.32 -20.08
C ARG A 347 5.84 4.91 -20.51
N THR A 348 4.99 4.08 -21.12
CA THR A 348 3.59 4.47 -21.38
C THR A 348 2.75 4.31 -20.11
N ILE A 349 1.67 5.08 -20.01
CA ILE A 349 0.69 4.97 -18.90
C ILE A 349 0.20 3.53 -18.74
N ARG A 350 -0.09 2.83 -19.87
CA ARG A 350 -0.45 1.41 -19.87
C ARG A 350 0.61 0.53 -19.21
N GLN A 351 1.88 0.75 -19.55
CA GLN A 351 2.99 0.00 -18.95
C GLN A 351 3.09 0.25 -17.45
N VAL A 352 2.85 1.50 -17.01
CA VAL A 352 2.86 1.82 -15.57
C VAL A 352 1.72 1.10 -14.85
N ILE A 353 0.50 1.15 -15.37
CA ILE A 353 -0.65 0.45 -14.79
C ILE A 353 -0.39 -1.06 -14.71
N ALA A 354 -0.09 -1.68 -15.86
CA ALA A 354 0.11 -3.13 -15.92
C ALA A 354 1.29 -3.58 -15.06
N GLY A 355 2.42 -2.86 -15.13
CA GLY A 355 3.61 -3.22 -14.36
C GLY A 355 3.39 -3.08 -12.85
N THR A 356 2.75 -2.00 -12.41
CA THR A 356 2.45 -1.80 -10.99
C THR A 356 1.53 -2.92 -10.47
N MET A 357 0.43 -3.20 -11.17
CA MET A 357 -0.52 -4.22 -10.74
C MET A 357 0.07 -5.63 -10.78
N ILE A 358 0.85 -5.97 -11.82
CA ILE A 358 1.39 -7.33 -12.00
C ILE A 358 2.60 -7.56 -11.08
N TYR A 359 3.64 -6.73 -11.18
CA TYR A 359 4.89 -6.99 -10.45
C TYR A 359 4.73 -6.78 -8.94
N GLY A 360 3.93 -5.79 -8.54
CA GLY A 360 3.60 -5.60 -7.15
C GLY A 360 2.82 -6.77 -6.56
N SER A 361 1.78 -7.22 -7.24
CA SER A 361 0.98 -8.38 -6.79
C SER A 361 1.80 -9.67 -6.75
N ILE A 362 2.70 -9.90 -7.71
CA ILE A 362 3.59 -11.08 -7.69
C ILE A 362 4.51 -11.03 -6.45
N GLY A 363 5.02 -9.85 -6.10
CA GLY A 363 5.82 -9.69 -4.90
C GLY A 363 5.09 -10.12 -3.64
N CYS A 364 3.87 -9.62 -3.46
CA CYS A 364 3.03 -9.97 -2.33
C CYS A 364 2.63 -11.46 -2.35
N LEU A 365 2.25 -11.98 -3.52
CA LEU A 365 1.94 -13.40 -3.71
C LEU A 365 3.07 -14.31 -3.23
N LEU A 366 4.32 -13.97 -3.51
CA LEU A 366 5.46 -14.79 -3.07
C LEU A 366 5.60 -14.80 -1.54
N PHE A 367 5.41 -13.65 -0.86
CA PHE A 367 5.46 -13.61 0.59
C PHE A 367 4.31 -14.39 1.23
N PHE A 368 3.08 -14.11 0.88
CA PHE A 368 1.90 -14.81 1.42
C PHE A 368 1.88 -16.29 1.03
N GLY A 369 2.20 -16.59 -0.21
CA GLY A 369 2.23 -17.96 -0.71
C GLY A 369 3.32 -18.81 -0.03
N ILE A 370 4.50 -18.25 0.25
CA ILE A 370 5.61 -19.01 0.84
C ILE A 370 5.57 -18.94 2.36
N MET A 371 5.65 -17.74 2.95
CA MET A 371 5.74 -17.58 4.40
C MET A 371 4.42 -17.95 5.09
N GLY A 372 3.29 -17.49 4.55
CA GLY A 372 1.97 -17.77 5.11
C GLY A 372 1.63 -19.25 5.06
N ASN A 373 1.85 -19.89 3.91
CA ASN A 373 1.59 -21.32 3.78
C ASN A 373 2.60 -22.19 4.53
N PHE A 374 3.82 -21.70 4.79
CA PHE A 374 4.73 -22.37 5.71
C PHE A 374 4.17 -22.36 7.13
N GLY A 375 3.73 -21.20 7.64
CA GLY A 375 3.09 -21.10 8.96
C GLY A 375 1.82 -21.96 9.06
N LEU A 376 0.97 -21.93 8.04
CA LEU A 376 -0.24 -22.75 7.95
C LEU A 376 0.10 -24.26 7.98
N TYR A 377 1.13 -24.68 7.26
CA TYR A 377 1.57 -26.08 7.28
C TYR A 377 2.02 -26.52 8.68
N LEU A 378 2.77 -25.70 9.41
CA LEU A 378 3.20 -26.01 10.76
C LEU A 378 1.99 -26.28 11.68
N GLN A 379 0.94 -25.46 11.58
CA GLN A 379 -0.30 -25.64 12.33
C GLN A 379 -1.03 -26.94 11.94
N LEU A 380 -1.24 -27.15 10.63
CA LEU A 380 -2.03 -28.27 10.14
C LEU A 380 -1.34 -29.64 10.31
N SER A 381 -0.02 -29.67 10.21
CA SER A 381 0.77 -30.90 10.45
C SER A 381 0.91 -31.25 11.92
N GLY A 382 0.53 -30.34 12.84
CA GLY A 382 0.79 -30.51 14.28
C GLY A 382 2.26 -30.39 14.67
N SER A 383 3.13 -29.93 13.75
CA SER A 383 4.56 -29.76 14.03
C SER A 383 4.81 -28.62 14.99
N PHE A 384 3.98 -27.57 14.93
CA PHE A 384 4.03 -26.42 15.83
C PHE A 384 2.65 -25.74 15.92
N ASP A 385 2.20 -25.45 17.13
CA ASP A 385 0.91 -24.79 17.37
C ASP A 385 1.06 -23.27 17.34
N VAL A 386 0.93 -22.71 16.14
CA VAL A 386 1.03 -21.26 15.89
C VAL A 386 -0.11 -20.49 16.54
N ILE A 387 -1.33 -21.07 16.52
CA ILE A 387 -2.53 -20.41 17.02
C ILE A 387 -2.46 -20.19 18.54
N THR A 388 -1.99 -21.16 19.29
CA THR A 388 -1.80 -21.00 20.74
C THR A 388 -0.81 -19.89 21.05
N VAL A 389 0.33 -19.83 20.34
CA VAL A 389 1.31 -18.76 20.55
C VAL A 389 0.75 -17.39 20.14
N LEU A 390 -0.01 -17.33 19.06
CA LEU A 390 -0.67 -16.09 18.62
C LEU A 390 -1.61 -15.56 19.71
N ASN A 391 -2.43 -16.43 20.30
CA ASN A 391 -3.45 -16.04 21.27
C ASN A 391 -2.87 -15.69 22.65
N GLU A 392 -1.82 -16.38 23.07
CA GLU A 392 -1.21 -16.19 24.39
C GLU A 392 -0.13 -15.11 24.42
N GLN A 393 0.67 -14.98 23.35
CA GLN A 393 1.84 -14.11 23.32
C GLN A 393 1.78 -13.03 22.22
N GLY A 394 0.77 -13.09 21.35
CA GLY A 394 0.57 -12.15 20.25
C GLY A 394 1.36 -12.49 18.98
N ALA A 395 1.03 -11.77 17.92
CA ALA A 395 1.55 -12.06 16.58
C ALA A 395 3.09 -11.92 16.45
N PRO A 396 3.77 -10.94 17.07
CA PRO A 396 5.23 -10.89 17.02
C PRO A 396 5.89 -12.18 17.51
N ALA A 397 5.38 -12.75 18.61
CA ALA A 397 5.88 -14.01 19.15
C ALA A 397 5.60 -15.18 18.21
N ALA A 398 4.38 -15.26 17.67
CA ALA A 398 4.02 -16.31 16.72
C ALA A 398 4.89 -16.26 15.45
N ILE A 399 5.13 -15.07 14.89
CA ILE A 399 5.98 -14.88 13.70
C ILE A 399 7.42 -15.36 13.99
N ILE A 400 8.03 -14.90 15.06
CA ILE A 400 9.40 -15.32 15.41
C ILE A 400 9.45 -16.83 15.69
N SER A 401 8.42 -17.40 16.32
CA SER A 401 8.33 -18.84 16.54
C SER A 401 8.21 -19.64 15.24
N ILE A 402 7.48 -19.13 14.23
CA ILE A 402 7.45 -19.73 12.87
C ILE A 402 8.85 -19.72 12.26
N ILE A 403 9.58 -18.60 12.33
CA ILE A 403 10.94 -18.50 11.80
C ILE A 403 11.90 -19.44 12.53
N ASN A 404 11.71 -19.66 13.82
CA ASN A 404 12.48 -20.60 14.65
C ASN A 404 12.28 -22.08 14.24
N GLN A 405 11.24 -22.42 13.46
CA GLN A 405 11.07 -23.78 12.91
C GLN A 405 11.96 -24.04 11.68
N LEU A 406 12.63 -23.02 11.15
CA LEU A 406 13.54 -23.18 10.00
C LEU A 406 14.90 -23.74 10.44
N PRO A 407 15.60 -24.46 9.54
CA PRO A 407 17.01 -24.79 9.77
C PRO A 407 17.84 -23.53 10.03
N PHE A 408 18.83 -23.63 10.94
CA PHE A 408 19.66 -22.50 11.37
C PHE A 408 18.84 -21.35 12.02
N ALA A 409 17.87 -21.68 12.85
CA ALA A 409 16.88 -20.78 13.44
C ALA A 409 17.44 -19.40 13.86
N GLY A 410 18.49 -19.36 14.71
CA GLY A 410 19.07 -18.09 15.15
C GLY A 410 19.61 -17.21 14.01
N VAL A 411 20.18 -17.82 12.96
CA VAL A 411 20.64 -17.06 11.78
C VAL A 411 19.43 -16.52 10.98
N MET A 412 18.37 -17.31 10.87
CA MET A 412 17.16 -16.90 10.15
C MET A 412 16.39 -15.82 10.91
N VAL A 413 16.30 -15.90 12.24
CA VAL A 413 15.74 -14.82 13.06
C VAL A 413 16.58 -13.55 12.95
N ALA A 414 17.91 -13.64 13.01
CA ALA A 414 18.79 -12.49 12.83
C ALA A 414 18.60 -11.84 11.44
N LEU A 415 18.51 -12.64 10.38
CA LEU A 415 18.20 -12.17 9.02
C LEU A 415 16.85 -11.48 8.97
N PHE A 416 15.82 -12.07 9.56
CA PHE A 416 14.46 -11.54 9.57
C PHE A 416 14.37 -10.20 10.32
N VAL A 417 15.00 -10.08 11.47
CA VAL A 417 15.13 -8.84 12.25
C VAL A 417 15.87 -7.76 11.44
N PHE A 418 16.98 -8.13 10.82
CA PHE A 418 17.76 -7.20 9.98
C PHE A 418 16.93 -6.68 8.80
N LEU A 419 16.22 -7.56 8.09
CA LEU A 419 15.30 -7.20 7.02
C LEU A 419 14.21 -6.24 7.52
N SER A 420 13.61 -6.53 8.67
CA SER A 420 12.57 -5.70 9.27
C SER A 420 13.08 -4.28 9.59
N ILE A 421 14.28 -4.16 10.16
CA ILE A 421 14.90 -2.86 10.46
C ILE A 421 15.15 -2.06 9.19
N ILE A 422 15.72 -2.68 8.14
CA ILE A 422 16.02 -1.97 6.89
C ILE A 422 14.73 -1.54 6.19
N PHE A 423 13.70 -2.41 6.14
CA PHE A 423 12.42 -2.06 5.53
C PHE A 423 11.75 -0.89 6.25
N LEU A 424 11.74 -0.90 7.59
CA LEU A 424 11.23 0.25 8.35
C LEU A 424 12.04 1.51 8.05
N ALA A 425 13.36 1.46 8.16
CA ALA A 425 14.22 2.60 7.96
C ALA A 425 14.05 3.23 6.56
N THR A 426 13.98 2.42 5.50
CA THR A 426 13.82 2.91 4.12
C THR A 426 12.42 3.48 3.87
N THR A 427 11.38 2.87 4.42
CA THR A 427 10.00 3.35 4.31
C THR A 427 9.83 4.70 5.01
N PHE A 428 10.36 4.83 6.23
CA PHE A 428 10.20 6.07 7.02
C PHE A 428 11.10 7.20 6.57
N ASP A 429 12.31 6.91 6.07
CA ASP A 429 13.12 7.92 5.39
C ASP A 429 12.36 8.54 4.21
N SER A 430 11.75 7.71 3.39
CA SER A 430 10.95 8.15 2.24
C SER A 430 9.68 8.89 2.69
N SER A 431 8.99 8.45 3.74
CA SER A 431 7.81 9.13 4.29
C SER A 431 8.17 10.51 4.84
N SER A 432 9.29 10.65 5.56
CA SER A 432 9.78 11.93 6.07
C SER A 432 10.14 12.90 4.94
N TYR A 433 10.70 12.39 3.84
CA TYR A 433 10.98 13.17 2.64
C TYR A 433 9.68 13.74 2.03
N ILE A 434 8.63 12.94 1.89
CA ILE A 434 7.36 13.37 1.31
C ILE A 434 6.68 14.41 2.22
N LEU A 435 6.59 14.15 3.52
CA LEU A 435 6.01 15.08 4.49
C LEU A 435 6.73 16.44 4.47
N ALA A 436 8.05 16.42 4.45
CA ALA A 436 8.85 17.63 4.34
C ALA A 436 8.64 18.34 3.00
N SER A 437 8.47 17.60 1.90
CA SER A 437 8.24 18.19 0.58
C SER A 437 6.88 18.87 0.50
N VAL A 438 5.80 18.20 0.97
CA VAL A 438 4.42 18.73 0.93
C VAL A 438 4.25 19.96 1.83
N THR A 439 5.01 20.04 2.92
CA THR A 439 5.02 21.21 3.83
C THR A 439 5.94 22.33 3.36
N GLN A 440 6.44 22.28 2.13
CA GLN A 440 7.20 23.35 1.50
C GLN A 440 6.46 23.92 0.27
N LYS A 441 6.77 25.18 -0.05
CA LYS A 441 6.30 25.86 -1.26
C LYS A 441 7.07 25.42 -2.48
N GLU A 442 8.37 25.21 -2.28
CA GLU A 442 9.33 24.80 -3.32
C GLU A 442 10.35 23.85 -2.70
N VAL A 443 10.85 22.94 -3.49
CA VAL A 443 11.91 21.99 -3.14
C VAL A 443 13.13 22.30 -3.98
N GLU A 444 14.17 22.85 -3.35
CA GLU A 444 15.41 23.24 -4.04
C GLU A 444 16.20 21.99 -4.45
N ASN A 445 16.61 21.92 -5.71
CA ASN A 445 17.38 20.80 -6.27
C ASN A 445 16.76 19.40 -6.03
N GLY A 446 15.44 19.34 -5.87
CA GLY A 446 14.73 18.09 -5.59
C GLY A 446 14.92 17.55 -4.17
N GLU A 447 15.43 18.36 -3.23
CA GLU A 447 15.62 17.98 -1.83
C GLU A 447 14.90 18.97 -0.90
N PRO A 448 14.03 18.49 0.00
CA PRO A 448 13.45 19.32 1.03
C PRO A 448 14.49 19.72 2.09
N LEU A 449 14.19 20.78 2.84
CA LEU A 449 15.05 21.26 3.90
C LEU A 449 15.35 20.16 4.92
N ARG A 450 16.63 19.95 5.24
CA ARG A 450 17.10 18.89 6.14
C ARG A 450 16.42 18.91 7.51
N TRP A 451 16.30 20.10 8.11
CA TRP A 451 15.63 20.25 9.41
C TRP A 451 14.15 19.86 9.33
N ASN A 452 13.46 20.15 8.21
CA ASN A 452 12.07 19.81 7.99
C ASN A 452 11.89 18.29 7.87
N ARG A 453 12.80 17.61 7.15
CA ARG A 453 12.83 16.14 7.09
C ARG A 453 13.04 15.54 8.47
N MET A 454 14.00 16.04 9.25
CA MET A 454 14.23 15.56 10.62
C MET A 454 13.00 15.77 11.51
N PHE A 455 12.39 16.95 11.44
CA PHE A 455 11.17 17.23 12.20
C PHE A 455 10.08 16.20 11.92
N TRP A 456 9.79 15.94 10.64
CA TRP A 456 8.78 14.95 10.26
C TRP A 456 9.22 13.51 10.56
N ALA A 457 10.50 13.20 10.51
CA ALA A 457 11.04 11.90 10.94
C ALA A 457 10.69 11.61 12.41
N PHE A 458 10.90 12.57 13.31
CA PHE A 458 10.52 12.41 14.72
C PHE A 458 9.01 12.46 14.94
N THR A 459 8.29 13.31 14.19
CA THR A 459 6.83 13.40 14.28
C THR A 459 6.14 12.09 13.89
N LEU A 460 6.69 11.36 12.90
CA LEU A 460 6.21 10.04 12.48
C LEU A 460 6.24 9.00 13.61
N CYS A 461 7.05 9.18 14.65
CA CYS A 461 7.14 8.22 15.76
C CYS A 461 6.12 8.49 16.86
N LEU A 462 5.49 9.66 16.89
CA LEU A 462 4.58 10.03 17.97
C LEU A 462 3.32 9.16 18.00
N LEU A 463 2.69 8.97 16.85
CA LEU A 463 1.49 8.13 16.74
C LEU A 463 1.79 6.65 17.02
N PRO A 464 2.81 6.01 16.42
CA PRO A 464 3.18 4.63 16.76
C PRO A 464 3.45 4.41 18.23
N LEU A 465 4.13 5.35 18.88
CA LEU A 465 4.39 5.26 20.30
C LEU A 465 3.08 5.24 21.11
N ALA A 466 2.15 6.16 20.80
CA ALA A 466 0.83 6.18 21.42
C ALA A 466 0.05 4.87 21.18
N LEU A 467 0.03 4.40 19.93
CA LEU A 467 -0.67 3.17 19.55
C LEU A 467 -0.08 1.92 20.21
N MET A 468 1.25 1.85 20.39
CA MET A 468 1.89 0.75 21.12
C MET A 468 1.51 0.71 22.61
N TYR A 469 1.29 1.88 23.23
CA TYR A 469 0.82 1.96 24.63
C TYR A 469 -0.65 1.58 24.78
N LEU A 470 -1.51 1.93 23.80
CA LEU A 470 -2.92 1.56 23.80
C LEU A 470 -3.10 0.06 23.54
N GLY A 471 -2.25 -0.51 22.69
CA GLY A 471 -2.31 -1.92 22.32
C GLY A 471 -3.46 -2.24 21.37
N GLY A 472 -3.48 -3.50 20.91
CA GLY A 472 -4.55 -4.05 20.09
C GLY A 472 -4.42 -3.74 18.58
N LEU A 473 -4.83 -4.72 17.78
CA LEU A 473 -4.86 -4.60 16.32
C LEU A 473 -5.93 -3.61 15.87
N GLU A 474 -7.07 -3.59 16.52
CA GLU A 474 -8.22 -2.73 16.20
C GLU A 474 -7.85 -1.23 16.24
N THR A 475 -7.07 -0.80 17.24
CA THR A 475 -6.59 0.58 17.34
C THR A 475 -5.75 0.99 16.12
N LEU A 476 -4.92 0.08 15.62
CA LEU A 476 -4.07 0.30 14.44
C LEU A 476 -4.91 0.38 13.15
N GLN A 477 -5.90 -0.48 13.04
CA GLN A 477 -6.82 -0.51 11.90
C GLN A 477 -7.64 0.77 11.81
N THR A 478 -8.15 1.24 12.95
CA THR A 478 -8.95 2.47 13.04
C THR A 478 -8.21 3.71 12.54
N ALA A 479 -6.94 3.88 12.89
CA ALA A 479 -6.14 5.01 12.42
C ALA A 479 -6.08 5.08 10.88
N SER A 480 -6.02 3.92 10.22
CA SER A 480 -6.03 3.83 8.75
C SER A 480 -7.42 4.11 8.18
N ILE A 481 -8.48 3.59 8.79
CA ILE A 481 -9.87 3.79 8.34
C ILE A 481 -10.25 5.27 8.41
N ILE A 482 -10.01 5.93 9.55
CA ILE A 482 -10.29 7.36 9.69
C ILE A 482 -9.48 8.19 8.70
N GLY A 483 -8.18 7.92 8.58
CA GLY A 483 -7.28 8.64 7.67
C GLY A 483 -7.61 8.41 6.19
N GLY A 484 -8.12 7.23 5.84
CA GLY A 484 -8.47 6.84 4.47
C GLY A 484 -9.79 7.45 3.99
N PHE A 485 -10.75 7.70 4.86
CA PHE A 485 -12.09 8.14 4.47
C PHE A 485 -12.12 9.39 3.56
N PRO A 486 -11.51 10.51 3.92
CA PRO A 486 -11.50 11.68 3.03
C PRO A 486 -10.75 11.40 1.72
N LEU A 487 -9.79 10.49 1.73
CA LEU A 487 -9.01 10.16 0.53
C LEU A 487 -9.83 9.39 -0.51
N ILE A 488 -10.94 8.72 -0.14
CA ILE A 488 -11.87 8.13 -1.11
C ILE A 488 -12.30 9.18 -2.14
N PHE A 489 -12.79 10.32 -1.64
CA PHE A 489 -13.28 11.42 -2.50
C PHE A 489 -12.14 12.06 -3.29
N ILE A 490 -10.98 12.23 -2.66
CA ILE A 490 -9.80 12.80 -3.33
C ILE A 490 -9.36 11.88 -4.48
N MET A 491 -9.40 10.56 -4.32
CA MET A 491 -9.05 9.62 -5.40
C MET A 491 -9.98 9.73 -6.62
N PHE A 492 -11.29 9.91 -6.41
CA PHE A 492 -12.22 10.17 -7.52
C PHE A 492 -11.90 11.48 -8.23
N LEU A 493 -11.58 12.54 -7.48
CA LEU A 493 -11.16 13.81 -8.07
C LEU A 493 -9.86 13.69 -8.84
N ILE A 494 -8.89 12.91 -8.33
CA ILE A 494 -7.62 12.61 -9.01
C ILE A 494 -7.88 11.88 -10.34
N ALA A 495 -8.72 10.84 -10.34
CA ALA A 495 -9.10 10.12 -11.53
C ALA A 495 -9.76 11.04 -12.57
N TRP A 496 -10.69 11.88 -12.14
CA TRP A 496 -11.36 12.85 -13.00
C TRP A 496 -10.40 13.91 -13.55
N SER A 497 -9.55 14.49 -12.70
CA SER A 497 -8.54 15.46 -13.10
C SER A 497 -7.60 14.88 -14.15
N PHE A 498 -7.12 13.66 -13.93
CA PHE A 498 -6.25 12.94 -14.86
C PHE A 498 -6.94 12.75 -16.23
N MET A 499 -8.14 12.19 -16.27
CA MET A 499 -8.88 11.96 -17.52
C MET A 499 -9.17 13.25 -18.28
N LYS A 500 -9.63 14.28 -17.56
CA LYS A 500 -9.90 15.59 -18.16
C LYS A 500 -8.67 16.19 -18.81
N THR A 501 -7.52 16.07 -18.13
CA THR A 501 -6.26 16.64 -18.59
C THR A 501 -5.70 15.89 -19.79
N THR A 502 -5.54 14.57 -19.66
CA THR A 502 -4.93 13.75 -20.70
C THR A 502 -5.80 13.71 -21.97
N THR A 503 -7.12 13.58 -21.82
CA THR A 503 -8.03 13.60 -22.97
C THR A 503 -8.05 14.97 -23.63
N GLY A 504 -8.02 16.05 -22.85
CA GLY A 504 -7.95 17.41 -23.39
C GLY A 504 -6.68 17.66 -24.21
N ASP A 505 -5.54 17.20 -23.72
CA ASP A 505 -4.26 17.32 -24.43
C ASP A 505 -4.23 16.48 -25.72
N LEU A 506 -4.75 15.23 -25.67
CA LEU A 506 -4.87 14.38 -26.86
C LEU A 506 -5.79 14.96 -27.93
N ILE A 507 -6.83 15.69 -27.54
CA ILE A 507 -7.71 16.37 -28.49
C ILE A 507 -7.04 17.62 -29.11
N ALA A 508 -6.23 18.32 -28.30
CA ALA A 508 -5.54 19.54 -28.74
C ALA A 508 -4.33 19.25 -29.64
N ASP A 509 -3.75 18.06 -29.53
CA ASP A 509 -2.60 17.64 -30.32
C ASP A 509 -3.05 16.88 -31.59
N ASP A 510 -3.27 17.64 -32.68
CA ASP A 510 -3.66 17.08 -33.99
C ASP A 510 -2.59 16.18 -34.63
N GLN A 511 -1.35 16.18 -34.12
CA GLN A 511 -0.24 15.34 -34.59
C GLN A 511 -0.13 14.02 -33.84
N TYR A 512 -0.82 13.87 -32.73
CA TYR A 512 -0.81 12.65 -31.93
C TYR A 512 -1.70 11.57 -32.55
N GLU A 513 -1.10 10.64 -33.28
CA GLU A 513 -1.76 9.41 -33.74
C GLU A 513 -1.61 8.29 -32.70
N PRO A 514 -2.59 8.08 -31.82
CA PRO A 514 -2.50 7.01 -30.83
C PRO A 514 -2.53 5.64 -31.51
N LYS A 515 -1.51 4.82 -31.29
CA LYS A 515 -1.50 3.40 -31.67
C LYS A 515 -2.44 2.63 -30.73
N THR A 516 -3.72 2.58 -31.02
CA THR A 516 -4.74 1.95 -30.17
C THR A 516 -4.85 0.45 -30.42
N ILE A 517 -4.84 -0.35 -29.36
CA ILE A 517 -5.31 -1.75 -29.38
C ILE A 517 -6.85 -1.76 -29.43
N ILE A 518 -7.51 -0.76 -28.85
CA ILE A 518 -8.96 -0.58 -28.94
C ILE A 518 -9.29 0.29 -30.14
N LEU A 519 -10.03 -0.29 -31.01
CA LEU A 519 -10.72 0.18 -32.18
C LEU A 519 -10.95 1.70 -32.18
N ASP A 520 -10.17 2.42 -32.99
CA ASP A 520 -10.48 3.79 -33.35
C ASP A 520 -11.80 3.76 -34.17
N TYR A 521 -12.90 4.00 -33.47
CA TYR A 521 -14.24 4.00 -34.08
C TYR A 521 -14.35 4.96 -35.30
N LYS A 522 -13.57 6.05 -35.34
CA LYS A 522 -13.50 6.95 -36.50
C LYS A 522 -12.81 6.25 -37.68
N LYS A 523 -11.62 5.68 -37.48
CA LYS A 523 -10.88 4.94 -38.54
C LYS A 523 -11.66 3.72 -39.03
N ILE A 524 -12.37 3.03 -38.13
CA ILE A 524 -13.21 1.89 -38.50
C ILE A 524 -14.41 2.36 -39.29
N ARG A 525 -15.13 3.40 -38.88
CA ARG A 525 -16.22 3.99 -39.64
C ARG A 525 -15.77 4.45 -41.03
N GLU A 526 -14.60 5.10 -41.12
CA GLU A 526 -14.04 5.51 -42.42
C GLU A 526 -13.63 4.31 -43.26
N LYS A 527 -13.03 3.28 -42.69
CA LYS A 527 -12.63 2.04 -43.41
C LYS A 527 -13.86 1.27 -43.90
N ILE A 528 -14.92 1.20 -43.09
CA ILE A 528 -16.21 0.63 -43.47
C ILE A 528 -16.86 1.48 -44.57
N ARG A 529 -16.87 2.82 -44.47
CA ARG A 529 -17.41 3.74 -45.48
C ARG A 529 -16.65 3.63 -46.81
N ARG A 530 -15.31 3.58 -46.78
CA ARG A 530 -14.46 3.37 -47.98
C ARG A 530 -14.71 2.00 -48.63
N ARG A 531 -14.90 0.93 -47.82
CA ARG A 531 -15.25 -0.40 -48.34
C ARG A 531 -16.64 -0.44 -48.97
N ARG A 532 -17.61 0.25 -48.38
CA ARG A 532 -18.98 0.35 -48.87
C ARG A 532 -19.07 1.16 -50.18
N ASN A 533 -18.31 2.23 -50.30
CA ASN A 533 -18.22 3.04 -51.51
C ASN A 533 -17.50 2.28 -52.65
N ARG A 534 -16.43 1.51 -52.32
CA ARG A 534 -15.77 0.64 -53.33
C ARG A 534 -16.64 -0.53 -53.81
N LYS A 535 -17.56 -1.04 -52.98
CA LYS A 535 -18.54 -2.04 -53.43
C LYS A 535 -19.59 -1.43 -54.32
N LYS A 536 -20.12 -0.24 -54.00
CA LYS A 536 -21.10 0.46 -54.86
C LYS A 536 -20.53 0.85 -56.20
N GLY A 537 -19.28 1.31 -56.27
CA GLY A 537 -18.64 1.63 -57.57
C GLY A 537 -18.26 0.42 -58.44
N LYS A 538 -18.30 -0.82 -57.88
CA LYS A 538 -18.16 -2.06 -58.66
C LYS A 538 -19.48 -2.70 -59.06
N GLU A 539 -20.59 -2.24 -58.53
CA GLU A 539 -21.95 -2.65 -58.92
C GLU A 539 -22.55 -1.68 -60.00
N GLU A 540 -21.87 -0.56 -60.24
CA GLU A 540 -22.23 0.43 -61.25
C GLU A 540 -21.35 0.37 -62.52
N GLU A 541 -20.30 -0.49 -62.57
CA GLU A 541 -19.55 -0.90 -63.77
C GLU A 541 -20.05 -2.27 -64.26
#